data_934092c4373fe3192e6cc6264e94464b
#
_entry.id   934092c4373fe3192e6cc6264e94464b
#
_cell.length_a   1.000
_cell.length_b   1.000
_cell.length_c   1.000
_cell.angle_alpha   90.00
_cell.angle_beta   90.00
_cell.angle_gamma   90.00
#
_symmetry.space_group_name_H-M   'P 1'
#
loop_
_entity.id
_entity.type
_entity.pdbx_description
1 polymer ?
#
loop_
_entity_poly.entity_id
_entity_poly.type
_entity_poly.pdbx_seq_one_letter_code
_entity_poly.pdbx_strand_id
1 'polypeptide(L)'
;LFDGSEFMEYKKGYGREMVTGLAKVNGLLVGVVANVQGLLMGYPEYYNDPKHISIGGKLYRQGLIKMNEFVTLCARDRLPIVWLQDTTGIDVGDDAEKAELLGLGQSLIYSIQNSDLPQMEITMRKGTAAAHYVLGGPQGNDTNAFSLGTAATEINVMNGETAATAMYSRRLAKDKKAGKDLQPTIDKMNDLIQDYAEKSKPFSCAKYGLVDEIVNMNLWRNYIIAFTESAYQDPKSICPVHQMLTPRIIRDYDRLNNIK
;
A
#
# COMPACT_ATOMS: atom_id res chain seq x y z
N LEU A 1 -4.71 14.01 -13.09
CA LEU A 1 -3.76 12.93 -13.38
C LEU A 1 -4.05 12.26 -14.71
N PHE A 2 -5.33 11.97 -15.00
CA PHE A 2 -5.78 11.19 -16.14
C PHE A 2 -6.40 12.07 -17.22
N ASP A 3 -6.43 11.56 -18.46
CA ASP A 3 -6.93 12.29 -19.63
C ASP A 3 -8.39 12.65 -19.48
N GLY A 4 -8.73 13.93 -19.70
CA GLY A 4 -10.11 14.43 -19.62
C GLY A 4 -10.78 14.25 -18.25
N SER A 5 -10.06 13.79 -17.21
CA SER A 5 -10.62 13.35 -15.94
C SER A 5 -11.67 12.23 -16.09
N GLU A 6 -11.61 11.49 -17.18
CA GLU A 6 -12.48 10.33 -17.43
C GLU A 6 -12.01 9.14 -16.61
N PHE A 7 -12.94 8.48 -15.93
CA PHE A 7 -12.68 7.32 -15.09
C PHE A 7 -13.84 6.31 -15.17
N MET A 8 -13.55 5.10 -15.60
CA MET A 8 -14.51 4.00 -15.62
C MET A 8 -14.35 3.19 -14.33
N GLU A 9 -15.16 3.48 -13.33
CA GLU A 9 -15.08 2.82 -12.03
C GLU A 9 -15.57 1.37 -12.11
N TYR A 10 -14.76 0.45 -11.58
CA TYR A 10 -15.07 -0.96 -11.42
C TYR A 10 -15.74 -1.22 -10.08
N LYS A 11 -16.88 -1.90 -10.07
CA LYS A 11 -17.66 -2.24 -8.87
C LYS A 11 -17.92 -1.05 -7.94
N LYS A 12 -18.40 0.05 -8.51
CA LYS A 12 -18.83 1.22 -7.73
C LYS A 12 -19.81 0.81 -6.63
N GLY A 13 -19.56 1.26 -5.41
CA GLY A 13 -20.40 0.94 -4.25
C GLY A 13 -20.06 -0.36 -3.51
N TYR A 14 -19.33 -1.29 -4.11
CA TYR A 14 -18.76 -2.45 -3.43
C TYR A 14 -17.32 -2.14 -3.00
N GLY A 15 -16.92 -2.52 -1.76
CA GLY A 15 -15.59 -2.18 -1.24
C GLY A 15 -15.38 -0.67 -1.22
N ARG A 16 -16.22 0.04 -0.45
CA ARG A 16 -16.34 1.51 -0.52
C ARG A 16 -15.11 2.26 -0.05
N GLU A 17 -14.21 1.62 0.67
CA GLU A 17 -12.90 2.16 1.06
C GLU A 17 -11.91 2.20 -0.12
N MET A 18 -12.24 1.54 -1.22
CA MET A 18 -11.37 1.45 -2.40
C MET A 18 -12.07 1.95 -3.66
N VAL A 19 -11.35 2.70 -4.46
CA VAL A 19 -11.70 3.04 -5.85
C VAL A 19 -10.81 2.22 -6.77
N THR A 20 -11.42 1.46 -7.66
CA THR A 20 -10.73 0.71 -8.71
C THR A 20 -11.38 1.02 -10.04
N GLY A 21 -10.61 1.14 -11.10
CA GLY A 21 -11.18 1.44 -12.41
C GLY A 21 -10.14 1.69 -13.49
N LEU A 22 -10.62 1.96 -14.68
CA LEU A 22 -9.80 2.23 -15.85
C LEU A 22 -9.78 3.73 -16.15
N ALA A 23 -8.60 4.23 -16.50
CA ALA A 23 -8.39 5.59 -16.97
C ALA A 23 -7.48 5.59 -18.19
N LYS A 24 -7.32 6.74 -18.83
CA LYS A 24 -6.32 6.95 -19.89
C LYS A 24 -5.24 7.90 -19.44
N VAL A 25 -4.04 7.60 -19.85
CA VAL A 25 -2.86 8.45 -19.68
C VAL A 25 -2.17 8.57 -21.03
N ASN A 26 -2.16 9.76 -21.58
CA ASN A 26 -1.66 10.04 -22.93
C ASN A 26 -2.26 9.09 -24.01
N GLY A 27 -3.58 8.84 -23.90
CA GLY A 27 -4.32 7.93 -24.78
C GLY A 27 -4.21 6.45 -24.45
N LEU A 28 -3.31 6.02 -23.57
CA LEU A 28 -3.10 4.62 -23.17
C LEU A 28 -3.92 4.25 -21.94
N LEU A 29 -4.51 3.06 -21.94
CA LEU A 29 -5.30 2.57 -20.79
C LEU A 29 -4.42 2.14 -19.63
N VAL A 30 -4.85 2.48 -18.43
CA VAL A 30 -4.23 2.02 -17.18
C VAL A 30 -5.30 1.59 -16.19
N GLY A 31 -5.00 0.56 -15.40
CA GLY A 31 -5.73 0.26 -14.18
C GLY A 31 -5.33 1.24 -13.08
N VAL A 32 -6.29 1.71 -12.32
CA VAL A 32 -6.06 2.60 -11.18
C VAL A 32 -6.69 2.00 -9.94
N VAL A 33 -5.92 1.96 -8.84
CA VAL A 33 -6.37 1.54 -7.53
C VAL A 33 -6.03 2.64 -6.52
N ALA A 34 -7.02 3.11 -5.77
CA ALA A 34 -6.84 4.19 -4.80
C ALA A 34 -7.64 3.95 -3.52
N ASN A 35 -7.15 4.47 -2.39
CA ASN A 35 -7.91 4.53 -1.13
C ASN A 35 -8.89 5.71 -1.12
N VAL A 36 -10.05 5.49 -0.50
CA VAL A 36 -10.96 6.55 -0.09
C VAL A 36 -10.69 6.94 1.36
N GLN A 37 -10.65 8.23 1.65
CA GLN A 37 -10.58 8.76 3.01
C GLN A 37 -11.96 9.18 3.50
N GLY A 38 -12.13 9.32 4.81
CA GLY A 38 -13.37 9.78 5.44
C GLY A 38 -14.08 8.70 6.26
N LEU A 39 -15.33 8.94 6.59
CA LEU A 39 -16.15 8.04 7.40
C LEU A 39 -17.07 7.20 6.51
N LEU A 40 -17.17 5.91 6.83
CA LEU A 40 -17.98 4.94 6.11
C LEU A 40 -19.05 4.39 7.05
N MET A 41 -20.30 4.89 6.91
CA MET A 41 -21.43 4.48 7.73
C MET A 41 -21.97 3.11 7.33
N GLY A 42 -22.30 2.25 8.33
CA GLY A 42 -22.81 0.90 8.11
C GLY A 42 -21.87 0.01 7.31
N TYR A 43 -20.58 0.17 7.52
CA TYR A 43 -19.54 -0.52 6.74
C TYR A 43 -18.34 -0.86 7.65
N PRO A 44 -17.67 -2.00 7.44
CA PRO A 44 -18.05 -3.10 6.54
C PRO A 44 -19.19 -3.96 7.10
N GLU A 45 -19.83 -4.74 6.24
CA GLU A 45 -21.02 -5.53 6.58
C GLU A 45 -20.77 -6.63 7.63
N TYR A 46 -19.53 -7.11 7.79
CA TYR A 46 -19.21 -8.17 8.75
C TYR A 46 -19.36 -7.72 10.22
N TYR A 47 -19.41 -6.42 10.50
CA TYR A 47 -19.77 -5.94 11.84
C TYR A 47 -21.27 -6.10 12.15
N ASN A 48 -22.10 -6.34 11.12
CA ASN A 48 -23.54 -6.54 11.24
C ASN A 48 -24.27 -5.44 12.07
N ASP A 49 -23.76 -4.21 11.99
CA ASP A 49 -24.30 -3.03 12.65
C ASP A 49 -24.45 -1.87 11.65
N PRO A 50 -25.69 -1.50 11.27
CA PRO A 50 -25.93 -0.38 10.35
C PRO A 50 -25.44 0.98 10.88
N LYS A 51 -25.21 1.10 12.19
CA LYS A 51 -24.70 2.31 12.83
C LYS A 51 -23.19 2.30 12.98
N HIS A 52 -22.53 1.18 12.66
CA HIS A 52 -21.07 1.09 12.71
C HIS A 52 -20.45 2.15 11.80
N ILE A 53 -19.44 2.83 12.30
CA ILE A 53 -18.70 3.84 11.56
C ILE A 53 -17.27 3.35 11.41
N SER A 54 -16.88 3.04 10.19
CA SER A 54 -15.49 2.77 9.85
C SER A 54 -14.81 3.97 9.25
N ILE A 55 -13.48 3.94 9.23
CA ILE A 55 -12.65 4.98 8.64
C ILE A 55 -12.12 4.52 7.27
N GLY A 56 -12.15 5.41 6.32
CA GLY A 56 -11.41 5.25 5.06
C GLY A 56 -9.89 5.21 5.33
N GLY A 57 -9.14 4.71 4.38
CA GLY A 57 -7.70 4.47 4.56
C GLY A 57 -7.36 3.16 5.26
N LYS A 58 -8.31 2.47 5.91
CA LYS A 58 -8.19 1.06 6.28
C LYS A 58 -8.67 0.16 5.16
N LEU A 59 -8.14 -1.07 5.13
CA LEU A 59 -8.58 -2.12 4.21
C LEU A 59 -9.53 -3.07 4.91
N TYR A 60 -10.65 -3.34 4.26
CA TYR A 60 -11.71 -4.22 4.72
C TYR A 60 -11.92 -5.37 3.73
N ARG A 61 -12.76 -6.34 4.11
CA ARG A 61 -12.99 -7.56 3.33
C ARG A 61 -13.39 -7.29 1.87
N GLN A 62 -14.37 -6.42 1.67
CA GLN A 62 -14.90 -6.16 0.34
C GLN A 62 -13.90 -5.43 -0.56
N GLY A 63 -13.10 -4.51 -0.02
CA GLY A 63 -12.03 -3.84 -0.75
C GLY A 63 -10.93 -4.79 -1.18
N LEU A 64 -10.51 -5.71 -0.30
CA LEU A 64 -9.53 -6.74 -0.64
C LEU A 64 -10.02 -7.65 -1.76
N ILE A 65 -11.28 -8.08 -1.73
CA ILE A 65 -11.89 -8.87 -2.81
C ILE A 65 -11.94 -8.06 -4.11
N LYS A 66 -12.44 -6.82 -4.05
CA LYS A 66 -12.56 -5.92 -5.22
C LYS A 66 -11.20 -5.69 -5.89
N MET A 67 -10.17 -5.42 -5.10
CA MET A 67 -8.81 -5.23 -5.63
C MET A 67 -8.26 -6.49 -6.25
N ASN A 68 -8.42 -7.65 -5.62
CA ASN A 68 -7.94 -8.93 -6.15
C ASN A 68 -8.56 -9.25 -7.51
N GLU A 69 -9.88 -9.10 -7.63
CA GLU A 69 -10.57 -9.28 -8.92
C GLU A 69 -10.11 -8.26 -9.97
N PHE A 70 -9.91 -7.00 -9.57
CA PHE A 70 -9.47 -5.95 -10.48
C PHE A 70 -8.04 -6.16 -10.97
N VAL A 71 -7.11 -6.55 -10.09
CA VAL A 71 -5.73 -6.92 -10.48
C VAL A 71 -5.76 -8.10 -11.46
N THR A 72 -6.56 -9.12 -11.19
CA THR A 72 -6.72 -10.27 -12.09
C THR A 72 -7.27 -9.86 -13.45
N LEU A 73 -8.22 -8.93 -13.49
CA LEU A 73 -8.74 -8.36 -14.73
C LEU A 73 -7.65 -7.62 -15.51
N CYS A 74 -6.90 -6.74 -14.83
CA CYS A 74 -5.78 -6.04 -15.45
C CYS A 74 -4.70 -7.00 -15.96
N ALA A 75 -4.41 -8.07 -15.21
CA ALA A 75 -3.46 -9.10 -15.61
C ALA A 75 -3.89 -9.83 -16.89
N ARG A 76 -5.16 -10.22 -16.97
CA ARG A 76 -5.73 -10.86 -18.16
C ARG A 76 -5.59 -9.96 -19.40
N ASP A 77 -5.88 -8.68 -19.24
CA ASP A 77 -5.92 -7.71 -20.34
C ASP A 77 -4.57 -6.98 -20.53
N ARG A 78 -3.55 -7.33 -19.72
CA ARG A 78 -2.19 -6.76 -19.75
C ARG A 78 -2.17 -5.25 -19.59
N LEU A 79 -3.00 -4.72 -18.69
CA LEU A 79 -3.08 -3.30 -18.38
C LEU A 79 -2.14 -2.96 -17.22
N PRO A 80 -1.19 -2.02 -17.37
CA PRO A 80 -0.36 -1.55 -16.27
C PRO A 80 -1.21 -0.92 -15.17
N ILE A 81 -0.77 -1.03 -13.91
CA ILE A 81 -1.53 -0.53 -12.75
C ILE A 81 -0.81 0.62 -12.09
N VAL A 82 -1.56 1.68 -11.78
CA VAL A 82 -1.15 2.80 -10.95
C VAL A 82 -1.88 2.70 -9.60
N TRP A 83 -1.10 2.56 -8.52
CA TRP A 83 -1.58 2.55 -7.15
C TRP A 83 -1.43 3.94 -6.54
N LEU A 84 -2.52 4.47 -5.98
CA LEU A 84 -2.55 5.74 -5.25
C LEU A 84 -2.86 5.43 -3.79
N GLN A 85 -1.81 5.34 -2.98
CA GLN A 85 -1.89 4.80 -1.62
C GLN A 85 -1.99 5.91 -0.57
N ASP A 86 -2.95 5.75 0.34
CA ASP A 86 -3.02 6.48 1.61
C ASP A 86 -3.69 5.57 2.65
N THR A 87 -2.92 4.62 3.21
CA THR A 87 -3.47 3.58 4.08
C THR A 87 -2.87 3.58 5.47
N THR A 88 -3.72 3.36 6.46
CA THR A 88 -3.35 3.22 7.88
C THR A 88 -3.28 1.77 8.35
N GLY A 89 -3.60 0.81 7.50
CA GLY A 89 -3.52 -0.61 7.83
C GLY A 89 -4.70 -1.44 7.32
N ILE A 90 -4.64 -2.73 7.56
CA ILE A 90 -5.77 -3.66 7.40
C ILE A 90 -6.56 -3.64 8.70
N ASP A 91 -7.87 -3.81 8.64
CA ASP A 91 -8.70 -3.88 9.84
C ASP A 91 -8.32 -5.07 10.73
N VAL A 92 -8.51 -4.92 12.04
CA VAL A 92 -8.07 -5.88 13.05
C VAL A 92 -9.17 -6.13 14.08
N GLY A 93 -9.09 -7.27 14.76
CA GLY A 93 -10.02 -7.69 15.81
C GLY A 93 -10.75 -8.97 15.43
N ASP A 94 -11.51 -9.52 16.38
CA ASP A 94 -12.16 -10.83 16.22
C ASP A 94 -13.08 -10.91 14.98
N ASP A 95 -13.83 -9.84 14.69
CA ASP A 95 -14.74 -9.81 13.54
C ASP A 95 -13.96 -9.72 12.22
N ALA A 96 -12.87 -8.97 12.20
CA ALA A 96 -11.98 -8.90 11.05
C ALA A 96 -11.29 -10.24 10.78
N GLU A 97 -10.85 -10.94 11.82
CA GLU A 97 -10.26 -12.28 11.70
C GLU A 97 -11.28 -13.30 11.17
N LYS A 98 -12.50 -13.31 11.71
CA LYS A 98 -13.60 -14.14 11.20
C LYS A 98 -13.98 -13.82 9.75
N ALA A 99 -13.78 -12.56 9.35
CA ALA A 99 -13.99 -12.12 7.97
C ALA A 99 -12.83 -12.47 7.01
N GLU A 100 -11.81 -13.21 7.47
CA GLU A 100 -10.70 -13.76 6.69
C GLU A 100 -9.81 -12.70 6.02
N LEU A 101 -9.67 -11.52 6.63
CA LEU A 101 -8.92 -10.41 6.03
C LEU A 101 -7.46 -10.77 5.73
N LEU A 102 -6.82 -11.53 6.59
CA LEU A 102 -5.43 -11.95 6.40
C LEU A 102 -5.27 -12.83 5.16
N GLY A 103 -6.16 -13.83 4.99
CA GLY A 103 -6.17 -14.71 3.82
C GLY A 103 -6.47 -13.95 2.52
N LEU A 104 -7.38 -12.98 2.56
CA LEU A 104 -7.68 -12.13 1.41
C LEU A 104 -6.52 -11.21 1.05
N GLY A 105 -5.84 -10.64 2.04
CA GLY A 105 -4.62 -9.86 1.84
C GLY A 105 -3.51 -10.69 1.20
N GLN A 106 -3.29 -11.91 1.68
CA GLN A 106 -2.35 -12.86 1.08
C GLN A 106 -2.72 -13.20 -0.36
N SER A 107 -4.00 -13.46 -0.63
CA SER A 107 -4.49 -13.74 -1.98
C SER A 107 -4.23 -12.58 -2.95
N LEU A 108 -4.42 -11.34 -2.49
CA LEU A 108 -4.16 -10.16 -3.31
C LEU A 108 -2.65 -10.00 -3.60
N ILE A 109 -1.79 -10.15 -2.60
CA ILE A 109 -0.33 -10.12 -2.80
C ILE A 109 0.08 -11.21 -3.80
N TYR A 110 -0.46 -12.41 -3.68
CA TYR A 110 -0.20 -13.51 -4.60
C TYR A 110 -0.61 -13.15 -6.04
N SER A 111 -1.79 -12.57 -6.23
CA SER A 111 -2.26 -12.12 -7.55
C SER A 111 -1.39 -11.02 -8.14
N ILE A 112 -0.95 -10.06 -7.34
CA ILE A 112 -0.03 -9.00 -7.73
C ILE A 112 1.30 -9.59 -8.21
N GLN A 113 1.91 -10.45 -7.39
CA GLN A 113 3.24 -10.99 -7.65
C GLN A 113 3.29 -11.97 -8.82
N ASN A 114 2.18 -12.63 -9.14
CA ASN A 114 2.11 -13.57 -10.26
C ASN A 114 1.53 -12.96 -11.54
N SER A 115 1.24 -11.67 -11.54
CA SER A 115 0.55 -11.03 -12.67
C SER A 115 1.45 -10.63 -13.85
N ASP A 116 2.76 -10.62 -13.71
CA ASP A 116 3.71 -10.08 -14.71
C ASP A 116 3.36 -8.66 -15.21
N LEU A 117 2.59 -7.90 -14.43
CA LEU A 117 2.16 -6.56 -14.84
C LEU A 117 3.15 -5.50 -14.40
N PRO A 118 3.45 -4.51 -15.25
CA PRO A 118 4.04 -3.26 -14.80
C PRO A 118 3.13 -2.57 -13.80
N GLN A 119 3.71 -2.19 -12.67
CA GLN A 119 3.00 -1.51 -11.60
C GLN A 119 3.81 -0.33 -11.09
N MET A 120 3.13 0.74 -10.78
CA MET A 120 3.68 1.95 -10.21
C MET A 120 2.89 2.31 -8.97
N GLU A 121 3.56 2.76 -7.92
CA GLU A 121 2.92 3.17 -6.67
C GLU A 121 3.26 4.61 -6.33
N ILE A 122 2.28 5.35 -5.79
CA ILE A 122 2.47 6.66 -5.19
C ILE A 122 1.92 6.63 -3.76
N THR A 123 2.81 6.63 -2.78
CA THR A 123 2.41 6.83 -1.38
C THR A 123 2.09 8.30 -1.17
N MET A 124 0.81 8.65 -1.28
CA MET A 124 0.34 10.05 -1.20
C MET A 124 0.56 10.65 0.18
N ARG A 125 0.36 9.86 1.25
CA ARG A 125 0.53 10.26 2.63
C ARG A 125 0.98 9.09 3.50
N LYS A 126 0.11 8.11 3.78
CA LYS A 126 0.41 6.99 4.68
C LYS A 126 0.53 5.67 3.94
N GLY A 127 1.60 4.94 4.26
CA GLY A 127 1.80 3.55 3.89
C GLY A 127 2.13 2.74 5.14
N THR A 128 1.12 2.12 5.79
CA THR A 128 1.34 1.48 7.09
C THR A 128 1.22 -0.03 7.01
N ALA A 129 2.20 -0.71 7.58
CA ALA A 129 2.23 -2.15 7.81
C ALA A 129 1.96 -3.00 6.55
N ALA A 130 1.29 -4.14 6.72
CA ALA A 130 0.94 -5.05 5.63
C ALA A 130 0.07 -4.41 4.54
N ALA A 131 -0.73 -3.38 4.87
CA ALA A 131 -1.55 -2.68 3.90
C ALA A 131 -0.70 -1.94 2.85
N HIS A 132 0.49 -1.45 3.22
CA HIS A 132 1.44 -0.85 2.27
C HIS A 132 1.84 -1.85 1.18
N TYR A 133 2.14 -3.11 1.54
CA TYR A 133 2.47 -4.16 0.56
C TYR A 133 1.29 -4.56 -0.31
N VAL A 134 0.11 -4.63 0.30
CA VAL A 134 -1.15 -5.01 -0.38
C VAL A 134 -1.56 -3.96 -1.42
N LEU A 135 -1.19 -2.71 -1.23
CA LEU A 135 -1.47 -1.60 -2.15
C LEU A 135 -0.30 -1.26 -3.08
N GLY A 136 0.45 -2.26 -3.49
CA GLY A 136 1.52 -2.08 -4.48
C GLY A 136 2.83 -1.55 -3.90
N GLY A 137 3.00 -1.53 -2.58
CA GLY A 137 4.23 -1.07 -1.95
C GLY A 137 5.46 -1.88 -2.36
N PRO A 138 6.63 -1.22 -2.58
CA PRO A 138 7.78 -1.83 -3.24
C PRO A 138 8.44 -2.98 -2.45
N GLN A 139 8.40 -2.94 -1.14
CA GLN A 139 9.08 -3.95 -0.31
C GLN A 139 8.40 -5.33 -0.32
N GLY A 140 7.14 -5.39 -0.68
CA GLY A 140 6.37 -6.64 -0.78
C GLY A 140 6.07 -7.05 -2.21
N ASN A 141 6.52 -6.29 -3.19
CA ASN A 141 6.08 -6.41 -4.57
C ASN A 141 7.24 -6.22 -5.56
N ASP A 142 7.79 -7.33 -6.04
CA ASP A 142 8.88 -7.33 -7.02
C ASP A 142 8.44 -6.89 -8.43
N THR A 143 7.14 -6.80 -8.69
CA THR A 143 6.61 -6.33 -9.97
C THR A 143 6.43 -4.82 -10.01
N ASN A 144 6.70 -4.12 -8.90
CA ASN A 144 6.65 -2.68 -8.85
C ASN A 144 7.84 -2.09 -9.64
N ALA A 145 7.54 -1.41 -10.73
CA ALA A 145 8.55 -0.79 -11.57
C ALA A 145 9.05 0.54 -10.99
N PHE A 146 8.21 1.23 -10.21
CA PHE A 146 8.49 2.57 -9.74
C PHE A 146 7.62 2.95 -8.53
N SER A 147 8.23 3.54 -7.50
CA SER A 147 7.55 3.97 -6.28
C SER A 147 7.87 5.42 -5.94
N LEU A 148 6.83 6.23 -5.78
CA LEU A 148 6.95 7.64 -5.46
C LEU A 148 6.40 7.96 -4.07
N GLY A 149 7.08 8.86 -3.38
CA GLY A 149 6.56 9.55 -2.21
C GLY A 149 6.25 11.01 -2.47
N THR A 150 5.64 11.66 -1.51
CA THR A 150 5.36 13.10 -1.45
C THR A 150 6.02 13.73 -0.24
N ALA A 151 5.95 15.04 -0.13
CA ALA A 151 6.37 15.74 1.08
C ALA A 151 5.57 15.35 2.35
N ALA A 152 4.43 14.67 2.18
CA ALA A 152 3.57 14.19 3.27
C ALA A 152 3.68 12.67 3.50
N THR A 153 4.57 11.98 2.80
CA THR A 153 4.71 10.53 2.91
C THR A 153 5.23 10.11 4.29
N GLU A 154 4.53 9.16 4.87
CA GLU A 154 4.90 8.48 6.11
C GLU A 154 4.76 6.97 5.89
N ILE A 155 5.88 6.24 5.88
CA ILE A 155 5.89 4.77 5.77
C ILE A 155 6.42 4.19 7.06
N ASN A 156 5.65 3.29 7.68
CA ASN A 156 6.01 2.66 8.94
C ASN A 156 5.28 1.33 9.15
N VAL A 157 5.78 0.52 10.08
CA VAL A 157 5.11 -0.73 10.50
C VAL A 157 3.89 -0.42 11.38
N MET A 158 3.97 0.60 12.23
CA MET A 158 2.91 1.12 13.08
C MET A 158 3.28 2.54 13.54
N ASN A 159 2.32 3.31 14.00
CA ASN A 159 2.63 4.62 14.54
C ASN A 159 3.38 4.52 15.90
N GLY A 160 4.11 5.58 16.25
CA GLY A 160 4.96 5.59 17.44
C GLY A 160 4.19 5.41 18.74
N GLU A 161 2.99 5.96 18.87
CA GLU A 161 2.13 5.81 20.07
C GLU A 161 1.71 4.36 20.28
N THR A 162 1.34 3.66 19.19
CA THR A 162 1.00 2.23 19.26
C THR A 162 2.23 1.41 19.67
N ALA A 163 3.40 1.68 19.10
CA ALA A 163 4.65 1.02 19.45
C ALA A 163 5.02 1.26 20.92
N ALA A 164 4.97 2.50 21.38
CA ALA A 164 5.28 2.86 22.75
C ALA A 164 4.31 2.21 23.75
N THR A 165 3.02 2.19 23.44
CA THR A 165 2.00 1.51 24.25
C THR A 165 2.25 0.01 24.32
N ALA A 166 2.51 -0.64 23.20
CA ALA A 166 2.79 -2.08 23.15
C ALA A 166 4.03 -2.46 23.98
N MET A 167 5.09 -1.66 23.90
CA MET A 167 6.35 -1.95 24.59
C MET A 167 6.32 -1.63 26.10
N TYR A 168 5.66 -0.55 26.49
CA TYR A 168 5.82 0.00 27.85
C TYR A 168 4.58 -0.06 28.73
N SER A 169 3.38 -0.38 28.22
CA SER A 169 2.14 -0.39 29.01
C SER A 169 2.22 -1.29 30.25
N ARG A 170 2.77 -2.50 30.11
CA ARG A 170 2.93 -3.46 31.22
C ARG A 170 3.89 -2.92 32.29
N ARG A 171 4.99 -2.28 31.87
CA ARG A 171 5.96 -1.67 32.79
C ARG A 171 5.35 -0.50 33.50
N LEU A 172 4.64 0.38 32.80
CA LEU A 172 3.95 1.53 33.37
C LEU A 172 2.94 1.09 34.46
N ALA A 173 2.13 0.04 34.16
CA ALA A 173 1.19 -0.52 35.12
C ALA A 173 1.88 -1.13 36.36
N LYS A 174 3.01 -1.81 36.19
CA LYS A 174 3.79 -2.39 37.27
C LYS A 174 4.42 -1.29 38.17
N ASP A 175 5.01 -0.28 37.57
CA ASP A 175 5.65 0.83 38.28
C ASP A 175 4.61 1.64 39.03
N LYS A 176 3.43 1.89 38.44
CA LYS A 176 2.28 2.54 39.09
C LYS A 176 1.81 1.77 40.32
N LYS A 177 1.67 0.44 40.25
CA LYS A 177 1.28 -0.41 41.39
C LYS A 177 2.32 -0.43 42.50
N ALA A 178 3.58 -0.27 42.14
CA ALA A 178 4.70 -0.24 43.10
C ALA A 178 4.99 1.16 43.69
N GLY A 179 4.17 2.18 43.34
CA GLY A 179 4.37 3.56 43.80
C GLY A 179 5.67 4.21 43.32
N LYS A 180 6.25 3.70 42.22
CA LYS A 180 7.47 4.24 41.64
C LYS A 180 7.19 5.47 40.77
N ASP A 181 8.22 6.30 40.62
CA ASP A 181 8.17 7.38 39.64
C ASP A 181 7.95 6.82 38.21
N LEU A 182 6.94 7.32 37.52
CA LEU A 182 6.56 6.91 36.15
C LEU A 182 7.33 7.69 35.08
N GLN A 183 7.92 8.86 35.43
CA GLN A 183 8.53 9.76 34.47
C GLN A 183 9.61 9.08 33.63
N PRO A 184 10.52 8.26 34.16
CA PRO A 184 11.56 7.59 33.36
C PRO A 184 10.99 6.60 32.32
N THR A 185 9.78 6.07 32.56
CA THR A 185 9.12 5.19 31.58
C THR A 185 8.39 6.01 30.52
N ILE A 186 7.76 7.13 30.92
CA ILE A 186 7.12 8.08 30.01
C ILE A 186 8.15 8.70 29.06
N ASP A 187 9.32 9.10 29.58
CA ASP A 187 10.38 9.66 28.75
C ASP A 187 10.83 8.68 27.66
N LYS A 188 11.03 7.40 27.99
CA LYS A 188 11.33 6.35 27.01
C LYS A 188 10.23 6.12 25.98
N MET A 189 8.96 6.28 26.38
CA MET A 189 7.85 6.23 25.45
C MET A 189 7.90 7.39 24.47
N ASN A 190 8.17 8.60 24.96
CA ASN A 190 8.29 9.79 24.14
C ASN A 190 9.47 9.71 23.16
N ASP A 191 10.63 9.24 23.64
CA ASP A 191 11.83 9.01 22.81
C ASP A 191 11.50 8.03 21.66
N LEU A 192 10.80 6.94 21.97
CA LEU A 192 10.39 5.95 20.96
C LEU A 192 9.41 6.55 19.94
N ILE A 193 8.42 7.32 20.40
CA ILE A 193 7.46 8.00 19.53
C ILE A 193 8.19 8.93 18.57
N GLN A 194 9.14 9.70 19.09
CA GLN A 194 9.94 10.63 18.28
C GLN A 194 10.83 9.89 17.26
N ASP A 195 11.48 8.79 17.67
CA ASP A 195 12.29 7.95 16.76
C ASP A 195 11.47 7.38 15.60
N TYR A 196 10.25 6.88 15.88
CA TYR A 196 9.33 6.42 14.85
C TYR A 196 8.91 7.55 13.91
N ALA A 197 8.58 8.72 14.45
CA ALA A 197 8.21 9.88 13.65
C ALA A 197 9.34 10.31 12.71
N GLU A 198 10.59 10.36 13.20
CA GLU A 198 11.74 10.72 12.37
C GLU A 198 12.03 9.68 11.27
N LYS A 199 11.93 8.40 11.58
CA LYS A 199 12.18 7.31 10.63
C LYS A 199 11.10 7.21 9.56
N SER A 200 9.88 7.68 9.83
CA SER A 200 8.75 7.65 8.89
C SER A 200 8.74 8.82 7.91
N LYS A 201 9.56 9.85 8.13
CA LYS A 201 9.58 11.07 7.28
C LYS A 201 9.97 10.78 5.84
N PRO A 202 9.52 11.59 4.87
CA PRO A 202 9.79 11.39 3.45
C PRO A 202 11.27 11.19 3.14
N PHE A 203 12.13 12.03 3.71
CA PHE A 203 13.58 11.91 3.53
C PHE A 203 14.13 10.56 4.02
N SER A 204 13.66 10.09 5.17
CA SER A 204 14.04 8.78 5.70
C SER A 204 13.52 7.65 4.81
N CYS A 205 12.28 7.76 4.32
CA CYS A 205 11.70 6.80 3.39
C CYS A 205 12.55 6.67 2.11
N ALA A 206 12.93 7.78 1.50
CA ALA A 206 13.82 7.77 0.33
C ALA A 206 15.21 7.23 0.67
N LYS A 207 15.80 7.65 1.78
CA LYS A 207 17.12 7.19 2.24
C LYS A 207 17.19 5.67 2.45
N TYR A 208 16.11 5.06 2.92
CA TYR A 208 16.03 3.63 3.18
C TYR A 208 15.46 2.83 2.00
N GLY A 209 15.19 3.46 0.87
CA GLY A 209 14.65 2.80 -0.32
C GLY A 209 13.20 2.33 -0.17
N LEU A 210 12.42 2.97 0.71
CA LEU A 210 10.99 2.72 0.84
C LEU A 210 10.18 3.36 -0.30
N VAL A 211 10.74 4.39 -0.90
CA VAL A 211 10.30 5.00 -2.16
C VAL A 211 11.53 5.33 -2.99
N ASP A 212 11.38 5.34 -4.31
CA ASP A 212 12.47 5.68 -5.24
C ASP A 212 12.73 7.19 -5.27
N GLU A 213 11.67 8.00 -5.19
CA GLU A 213 11.79 9.46 -5.23
C GLU A 213 10.66 10.16 -4.48
N ILE A 214 10.97 11.35 -3.93
CA ILE A 214 9.98 12.27 -3.35
C ILE A 214 9.63 13.34 -4.37
N VAL A 215 8.38 13.36 -4.82
CA VAL A 215 7.94 14.14 -5.96
C VAL A 215 6.79 15.10 -5.62
N ASN A 216 6.83 16.31 -6.14
CA ASN A 216 5.71 17.24 -6.07
C ASN A 216 4.51 16.74 -6.88
N MET A 217 3.29 16.96 -6.39
CA MET A 217 2.04 16.53 -7.03
C MET A 217 1.86 17.04 -8.47
N ASN A 218 2.39 18.21 -8.80
CA ASN A 218 2.33 18.78 -10.15
C ASN A 218 3.14 17.97 -11.18
N LEU A 219 4.07 17.12 -10.72
CA LEU A 219 4.88 16.27 -11.58
C LEU A 219 4.33 14.83 -11.69
N TRP A 220 3.39 14.41 -10.87
CA TRP A 220 2.87 13.05 -10.86
C TRP A 220 2.41 12.59 -12.25
N ARG A 221 1.69 13.47 -12.96
CA ARG A 221 1.23 13.13 -14.31
C ARG A 221 2.39 12.79 -15.24
N ASN A 222 3.51 13.49 -15.18
CA ASN A 222 4.67 13.23 -16.03
C ASN A 222 5.28 11.85 -15.72
N TYR A 223 5.40 11.49 -14.44
CA TYR A 223 5.86 10.17 -14.03
C TYR A 223 4.91 9.06 -14.47
N ILE A 224 3.61 9.26 -14.32
CA ILE A 224 2.60 8.30 -14.76
C ILE A 224 2.63 8.12 -16.28
N ILE A 225 2.82 9.19 -17.05
CA ILE A 225 3.00 9.11 -18.51
C ILE A 225 4.24 8.28 -18.85
N ALA A 226 5.39 8.63 -18.28
CA ALA A 226 6.64 7.94 -18.54
C ALA A 226 6.54 6.44 -18.20
N PHE A 227 5.97 6.12 -17.05
CA PHE A 227 5.70 4.74 -16.65
C PHE A 227 4.79 4.02 -17.64
N THR A 228 3.66 4.64 -17.99
CA THR A 228 2.65 4.01 -18.86
C THR A 228 3.23 3.76 -20.26
N GLU A 229 3.91 4.73 -20.84
CA GLU A 229 4.53 4.60 -22.15
C GLU A 229 5.60 3.49 -22.15
N SER A 230 6.45 3.44 -21.12
CA SER A 230 7.44 2.37 -20.97
C SER A 230 6.80 1.00 -20.85
N ALA A 231 5.72 0.89 -20.06
CA ALA A 231 5.00 -0.35 -19.86
C ALA A 231 4.40 -0.90 -21.17
N TYR A 232 3.95 -0.02 -22.05
CA TYR A 232 3.40 -0.42 -23.36
C TYR A 232 4.47 -0.73 -24.41
N GLN A 233 5.72 -0.28 -24.21
CA GLN A 233 6.81 -0.64 -25.12
C GLN A 233 7.21 -2.11 -24.97
N ASP A 234 7.46 -2.56 -23.75
CA ASP A 234 7.74 -3.96 -23.45
C ASP A 234 7.37 -4.31 -22.01
N PRO A 235 6.14 -4.73 -21.78
CA PRO A 235 5.66 -5.07 -20.43
C PRO A 235 6.52 -6.11 -19.72
N LYS A 236 7.13 -7.04 -20.45
CA LYS A 236 7.94 -8.12 -19.87
C LYS A 236 9.32 -7.68 -19.43
N SER A 237 9.88 -6.66 -20.03
CA SER A 237 11.20 -6.13 -19.65
C SER A 237 11.14 -5.31 -18.37
N ILE A 238 9.97 -4.73 -18.07
CA ILE A 238 9.77 -3.84 -16.92
C ILE A 238 9.46 -4.64 -15.66
N CYS A 239 8.75 -5.75 -15.79
CA CYS A 239 8.28 -6.55 -14.66
C CYS A 239 8.94 -7.93 -14.61
N PRO A 240 10.07 -8.05 -13.93
CA PRO A 240 10.65 -9.36 -13.65
C PRO A 240 9.72 -10.15 -12.70
N VAL A 241 9.55 -11.43 -12.99
CA VAL A 241 8.60 -12.33 -12.32
C VAL A 241 9.12 -12.88 -10.98
N HIS A 242 10.07 -12.24 -10.33
CA HIS A 242 10.68 -12.75 -9.11
C HIS A 242 10.50 -11.88 -7.91
N GLN A 243 10.31 -12.53 -6.78
CA GLN A 243 10.13 -11.92 -5.48
C GLN A 243 11.43 -11.59 -4.75
N MET A 244 12.50 -12.30 -5.06
CA MET A 244 13.80 -12.09 -4.42
C MET A 244 14.80 -11.50 -5.40
N LEU A 245 15.56 -10.51 -4.96
CA LEU A 245 16.48 -9.77 -5.79
C LEU A 245 17.53 -10.67 -6.46
N THR A 246 18.21 -11.51 -5.70
CA THR A 246 19.29 -12.35 -6.26
C THR A 246 18.80 -13.37 -7.29
N PRO A 247 17.78 -14.19 -7.03
CA PRO A 247 17.21 -15.08 -8.02
C PRO A 247 16.68 -14.35 -9.25
N ARG A 248 16.09 -13.17 -9.07
CA ARG A 248 15.60 -12.36 -10.17
C ARG A 248 16.73 -11.89 -11.09
N ILE A 249 17.80 -11.34 -10.52
CA ILE A 249 18.96 -10.87 -11.29
C ILE A 249 19.60 -12.02 -12.09
N ILE A 250 19.81 -13.18 -11.49
CA ILE A 250 20.38 -14.35 -12.15
C ILE A 250 19.52 -14.77 -13.33
N ARG A 251 18.21 -14.88 -13.14
CA ARG A 251 17.30 -15.31 -14.20
C ARG A 251 17.21 -14.29 -15.34
N ASP A 252 17.19 -13.01 -15.03
CA ASP A 252 17.14 -11.97 -16.05
C ASP A 252 18.46 -11.92 -16.84
N TYR A 253 19.58 -12.15 -16.19
CA TYR A 253 20.87 -12.32 -16.85
C TYR A 253 20.87 -13.50 -17.82
N ASP A 254 20.37 -14.67 -17.42
CA ASP A 254 20.27 -15.86 -18.25
C ASP A 254 19.37 -15.63 -19.48
N ARG A 255 18.25 -14.93 -19.29
CA ARG A 255 17.36 -14.54 -20.40
C ARG A 255 18.06 -13.64 -21.41
N LEU A 256 18.75 -12.60 -20.94
CA LEU A 256 19.42 -11.62 -21.79
C LEU A 256 20.55 -12.25 -22.59
N ASN A 257 21.23 -13.23 -22.03
CA ASN A 257 22.39 -13.88 -22.65
C ASN A 257 22.08 -15.21 -23.33
N ASN A 258 20.79 -15.61 -23.41
CA ASN A 258 20.36 -16.90 -23.96
C ASN A 258 21.13 -18.10 -23.38
N ILE A 259 21.53 -18.03 -22.14
CA ILE A 259 22.22 -19.14 -21.46
C ILE A 259 21.12 -20.18 -21.13
N LYS A 260 21.22 -21.34 -21.77
CA LYS A 260 20.34 -22.49 -21.58
C LYS A 260 20.85 -23.38 -20.45
#